data_6114bf2faf6d7777777e67a233767aa5
#
_entry.id   6114bf2faf6d7777777e67a233767aa5
#
_cell.length_a   1.000
_cell.length_b   1.000
_cell.length_c   1.000
_cell.angle_alpha   90.00
_cell.angle_beta   90.00
_cell.angle_gamma   90.00
#
_symmetry.space_group_name_H-M   'P 1'
#
loop_
_entity.id
_entity.type
_entity.pdbx_description
1 polymer ?
#
loop_
_entity_poly.entity_id
_entity_poly.type
_entity_poly.pdbx_seq_one_letter_code
_entity_poly.pdbx_strand_id
1 'polypeptide(L)'
;ERGDGTYGFNIISFNSGDGLQGGEYFDMCGCKTNNGIIYFGGVNGFDMFQPDNIVYNTYAAQPIFTGFRLFNTEIKPGDMYKGRVIMDKSIGYVKEIDLKYDENFFTISFSALNFVNPSKTYYQYKLEGFDKDWIELASIRGSGVATYNNLAQGTYVFNVRSANNDKVWNDQEAELLITIAPPFWNTLLARIFYALVLVGMLTGAYIYLRRLSRVKLQKAKEQEAIRQKEELEQMKYRFFTNISHEFRTPLTLIITPLDAIIKKLTDENLKKQLSSVY
;
A
#
# COMPACT_ATOMS: atom_id res chain seq x y z
N GLU A 1 47.37 25.68 -1.10
CA GLU A 1 47.93 24.67 -0.21
C GLU A 1 46.85 24.25 0.76
N ARG A 2 46.46 22.99 0.78
CA ARG A 2 45.59 22.48 1.83
C ARG A 2 46.44 22.29 3.07
N GLY A 3 45.91 22.56 4.26
CA GLY A 3 46.69 22.50 5.51
C GLY A 3 47.37 21.16 5.86
N ASP A 4 47.26 20.16 4.96
CA ASP A 4 47.93 18.84 5.00
C ASP A 4 49.18 18.76 4.11
N GLY A 5 49.63 19.87 3.53
CA GLY A 5 50.80 19.93 2.62
C GLY A 5 50.51 19.42 1.20
N THR A 6 49.25 19.13 0.84
CA THR A 6 48.88 18.71 -0.52
C THR A 6 48.47 19.92 -1.36
N TYR A 7 48.87 19.94 -2.66
CA TYR A 7 48.40 20.92 -3.63
C TYR A 7 47.17 20.42 -4.32
N GLY A 8 46.02 21.13 -4.16
CA GLY A 8 44.84 20.89 -4.93
C GLY A 8 44.85 21.71 -6.23
N PHE A 9 44.71 21.06 -7.38
CA PHE A 9 44.58 21.73 -8.65
C PHE A 9 43.09 21.90 -8.96
N ASN A 10 42.65 23.12 -9.30
CA ASN A 10 41.36 23.36 -9.90
C ASN A 10 41.54 23.42 -11.41
N ILE A 11 41.05 22.39 -12.12
CA ILE A 11 41.15 22.31 -13.59
C ILE A 11 39.86 22.86 -14.19
N ILE A 12 40.01 23.95 -14.96
CA ILE A 12 38.89 24.54 -15.72
C ILE A 12 39.16 24.27 -17.18
N SER A 13 38.18 23.63 -17.85
CA SER A 13 38.24 23.33 -19.29
C SER A 13 37.40 24.30 -20.08
N PHE A 14 37.96 24.90 -21.09
CA PHE A 14 37.28 25.75 -22.04
C PHE A 14 37.07 24.99 -23.35
N ASN A 15 35.98 25.29 -24.02
CA ASN A 15 35.61 24.68 -25.33
C ASN A 15 35.10 25.76 -26.31
N SER A 16 34.61 25.34 -27.49
CA SER A 16 34.07 26.26 -28.49
C SER A 16 32.85 27.06 -28.02
N GLY A 17 32.07 26.53 -27.07
CA GLY A 17 30.98 27.25 -26.40
C GLY A 17 31.45 28.40 -25.50
N ASP A 18 32.73 28.40 -25.09
CA ASP A 18 33.36 29.44 -24.29
C ASP A 18 34.10 30.46 -25.19
N GLY A 19 34.01 30.33 -26.53
CA GLY A 19 34.58 31.25 -27.49
C GLY A 19 35.88 30.78 -28.13
N LEU A 20 36.33 29.55 -27.85
CA LEU A 20 37.51 28.99 -28.50
C LEU A 20 37.21 28.58 -29.96
N GLN A 21 38.26 28.52 -30.81
CA GLN A 21 38.15 28.21 -32.23
C GLN A 21 37.45 26.86 -32.60
N GLY A 22 37.32 25.96 -31.66
CA GLY A 22 36.54 24.73 -31.82
C GLY A 22 37.13 23.66 -32.75
N GLY A 23 38.43 23.68 -32.95
CA GLY A 23 39.16 22.66 -33.69
C GLY A 23 40.33 22.08 -32.87
N GLU A 24 41.06 21.17 -33.49
CA GLU A 24 42.28 20.63 -32.89
C GLU A 24 43.40 21.71 -32.90
N TYR A 25 44.18 21.77 -31.84
CA TYR A 25 45.35 22.61 -31.76
C TYR A 25 46.55 21.84 -32.32
N PHE A 26 47.44 22.54 -33.00
CA PHE A 26 48.65 21.94 -33.53
C PHE A 26 49.68 21.81 -32.42
N ASP A 27 50.47 20.75 -32.48
CA ASP A 27 51.57 20.55 -31.61
C ASP A 27 52.59 21.68 -31.76
N MET A 28 53.14 22.18 -30.63
CA MET A 28 54.10 23.24 -30.56
C MET A 28 53.65 24.62 -31.15
N CYS A 29 52.38 24.78 -31.45
CA CYS A 29 51.81 26.04 -31.91
C CYS A 29 51.29 26.95 -30.79
N GLY A 30 51.96 26.96 -29.66
CA GLY A 30 51.67 27.84 -28.53
C GLY A 30 52.83 28.78 -28.22
N CYS A 31 52.51 30.08 -27.98
CA CYS A 31 53.52 31.03 -27.51
C CYS A 31 52.94 31.97 -26.46
N LYS A 32 53.82 32.45 -25.56
CA LYS A 32 53.51 33.48 -24.56
C LYS A 32 54.31 34.71 -24.86
N THR A 33 53.67 35.86 -24.99
CA THR A 33 54.31 37.15 -25.18
C THR A 33 54.85 37.71 -23.85
N ASN A 34 55.71 38.71 -23.96
CA ASN A 34 56.23 39.41 -22.76
C ASN A 34 55.17 40.12 -21.95
N ASN A 35 54.04 40.44 -22.57
CA ASN A 35 52.87 41.03 -21.90
C ASN A 35 51.93 40.00 -21.27
N GLY A 36 52.33 38.70 -21.21
CA GLY A 36 51.56 37.66 -20.61
C GLY A 36 50.42 37.08 -21.45
N ILE A 37 50.25 37.55 -22.69
CA ILE A 37 49.20 37.01 -23.60
C ILE A 37 49.67 35.65 -24.13
N ILE A 38 48.80 34.70 -24.14
CA ILE A 38 49.04 33.34 -24.67
C ILE A 38 48.28 33.16 -25.97
N TYR A 39 48.94 32.58 -26.95
CA TYR A 39 48.38 32.25 -28.26
C TYR A 39 48.46 30.72 -28.46
N PHE A 40 47.40 30.13 -28.98
CA PHE A 40 47.40 28.74 -29.43
C PHE A 40 46.89 28.67 -30.86
N GLY A 41 47.65 28.12 -31.76
CA GLY A 41 47.29 27.91 -33.15
C GLY A 41 46.57 26.58 -33.35
N GLY A 42 45.51 26.57 -34.14
CA GLY A 42 44.74 25.36 -34.46
C GLY A 42 44.17 25.40 -35.88
N VAL A 43 43.41 24.36 -36.22
CA VAL A 43 42.89 24.13 -37.58
C VAL A 43 42.02 25.29 -38.08
N ASN A 44 41.25 25.92 -37.20
CA ASN A 44 40.29 26.98 -37.56
C ASN A 44 40.79 28.38 -37.22
N GLY A 45 42.07 28.56 -36.98
CA GLY A 45 42.66 29.85 -36.63
C GLY A 45 43.54 29.76 -35.35
N PHE A 46 43.51 30.82 -34.59
CA PHE A 46 44.23 30.84 -33.30
C PHE A 46 43.38 31.45 -32.20
N ASP A 47 43.58 30.99 -30.99
CA ASP A 47 43.00 31.59 -29.79
C ASP A 47 44.05 32.44 -29.07
N MET A 48 43.59 33.56 -28.53
CA MET A 48 44.39 34.52 -27.81
C MET A 48 43.69 34.83 -26.49
N PHE A 49 44.40 34.67 -25.38
CA PHE A 49 43.86 35.04 -24.06
C PHE A 49 44.99 35.47 -23.11
N GLN A 50 44.60 36.29 -22.15
CA GLN A 50 45.46 36.66 -21.03
C GLN A 50 44.94 36.00 -19.80
N PRO A 51 45.69 35.07 -19.14
CA PRO A 51 45.19 34.30 -18.01
C PRO A 51 44.67 35.15 -16.85
N ASP A 52 45.33 36.31 -16.59
CA ASP A 52 44.95 37.21 -15.49
C ASP A 52 43.63 37.99 -15.80
N ASN A 53 43.19 38.02 -17.06
CA ASN A 53 41.98 38.72 -17.48
C ASN A 53 40.79 37.80 -17.77
N ILE A 54 40.89 36.52 -17.37
CA ILE A 54 39.77 35.60 -17.48
C ILE A 54 38.68 36.01 -16.48
N VAL A 55 37.55 36.46 -16.98
CA VAL A 55 36.41 36.87 -16.15
C VAL A 55 35.48 35.71 -16.03
N TYR A 56 35.24 35.30 -14.80
CA TYR A 56 34.26 34.24 -14.47
C TYR A 56 32.83 34.81 -14.48
N ASN A 57 31.91 34.01 -14.98
CA ASN A 57 30.49 34.36 -14.91
C ASN A 57 29.97 34.17 -13.48
N THR A 58 29.66 35.26 -12.81
CA THR A 58 29.12 35.22 -11.42
C THR A 58 27.59 35.08 -11.38
N TYR A 59 26.93 35.18 -12.55
CA TYR A 59 25.48 35.07 -12.63
C TYR A 59 25.05 33.65 -12.93
N ALA A 60 24.20 33.11 -12.08
CA ALA A 60 23.51 31.86 -12.30
C ALA A 60 22.00 32.14 -12.46
N ALA A 61 21.42 31.72 -13.56
CA ALA A 61 19.98 31.92 -13.82
C ALA A 61 19.17 30.97 -12.91
N GLN A 62 18.03 31.45 -12.43
CA GLN A 62 17.08 30.64 -11.69
C GLN A 62 16.49 29.54 -12.61
N PRO A 63 16.39 28.29 -12.16
CA PRO A 63 15.74 27.25 -12.93
C PRO A 63 14.23 27.47 -12.98
N ILE A 64 13.63 27.08 -14.11
CA ILE A 64 12.17 27.08 -14.31
C ILE A 64 11.74 25.70 -14.81
N PHE A 65 10.52 25.29 -14.46
CA PHE A 65 9.92 24.08 -15.00
C PHE A 65 9.43 24.33 -16.42
N THR A 66 9.76 23.43 -17.33
CA THR A 66 9.47 23.57 -18.77
C THR A 66 8.52 22.52 -19.32
N GLY A 67 8.37 21.39 -18.64
CA GLY A 67 7.49 20.31 -19.06
C GLY A 67 7.14 19.32 -17.94
N PHE A 68 5.97 18.74 -18.08
CA PHE A 68 5.48 17.68 -17.21
C PHE A 68 4.92 16.54 -18.06
N ARG A 69 5.33 15.31 -17.72
CA ARG A 69 4.82 14.11 -18.39
C ARG A 69 4.29 13.14 -17.34
N LEU A 70 3.14 12.56 -17.63
CA LEU A 70 2.63 11.39 -16.91
C LEU A 70 2.80 10.16 -17.80
N PHE A 71 3.51 9.17 -17.25
CA PHE A 71 3.99 8.04 -18.05
C PHE A 71 4.78 8.57 -19.25
N ASN A 72 4.41 8.37 -20.44
CA ASN A 72 5.08 8.95 -21.62
C ASN A 72 4.26 10.05 -22.30
N THR A 73 3.13 10.45 -21.71
CA THR A 73 2.24 11.48 -22.27
C THR A 73 2.62 12.85 -21.72
N GLU A 74 2.94 13.78 -22.59
CA GLU A 74 3.14 15.18 -22.22
C GLU A 74 1.80 15.80 -21.83
N ILE A 75 1.75 16.47 -20.68
CA ILE A 75 0.57 17.15 -20.18
C ILE A 75 0.72 18.64 -20.45
N LYS A 76 -0.14 19.17 -21.31
CA LYS A 76 -0.19 20.61 -21.61
C LYS A 76 -1.28 21.30 -20.81
N PRO A 77 -1.18 22.63 -20.64
CA PRO A 77 -2.22 23.43 -19.99
C PRO A 77 -3.60 23.19 -20.62
N GLY A 78 -4.59 22.86 -19.81
CA GLY A 78 -5.97 22.60 -20.23
C GLY A 78 -6.22 21.25 -20.89
N ASP A 79 -5.19 20.41 -21.09
CA ASP A 79 -5.38 19.08 -21.65
C ASP A 79 -6.17 18.16 -20.68
N MET A 80 -7.10 17.40 -21.27
CA MET A 80 -7.85 16.38 -20.52
C MET A 80 -7.06 15.07 -20.46
N TYR A 81 -6.66 14.68 -19.26
CA TYR A 81 -6.03 13.40 -19.00
C TYR A 81 -6.95 12.52 -18.13
N LYS A 82 -7.36 11.34 -18.62
CA LYS A 82 -8.30 10.44 -17.95
C LYS A 82 -9.55 11.15 -17.38
N GLY A 83 -10.10 12.10 -18.17
CA GLY A 83 -11.35 12.80 -17.83
C GLY A 83 -11.23 13.98 -16.87
N ARG A 84 -10.02 14.45 -16.57
CA ARG A 84 -9.75 15.65 -15.76
C ARG A 84 -8.61 16.48 -16.31
N VAL A 85 -8.63 17.77 -16.04
CA VAL A 85 -7.50 18.67 -16.30
C VAL A 85 -6.53 18.56 -15.13
N ILE A 86 -5.24 18.29 -15.40
CA ILE A 86 -4.19 18.19 -14.39
C ILE A 86 -3.58 19.56 -14.10
N MET A 87 -3.36 20.34 -15.14
CA MET A 87 -2.81 21.69 -15.05
C MET A 87 -3.65 22.66 -15.91
N ASP A 88 -4.02 23.78 -15.33
CA ASP A 88 -4.73 24.87 -16.04
C ASP A 88 -3.79 25.88 -16.68
N LYS A 89 -2.54 25.92 -16.20
CA LYS A 89 -1.47 26.83 -16.65
C LYS A 89 -0.22 26.05 -17.01
N SER A 90 0.73 26.72 -17.67
CA SER A 90 2.07 26.17 -17.90
C SER A 90 2.72 25.80 -16.57
N ILE A 91 3.44 24.69 -16.54
CA ILE A 91 4.07 24.16 -15.31
C ILE A 91 4.95 25.19 -14.59
N GLY A 92 5.58 26.10 -15.31
CA GLY A 92 6.38 27.18 -14.70
C GLY A 92 5.59 28.15 -13.82
N TYR A 93 4.24 28.13 -13.90
CA TYR A 93 3.33 28.95 -13.09
C TYR A 93 2.46 28.11 -12.16
N VAL A 94 2.60 26.80 -12.18
CA VAL A 94 1.89 25.87 -11.30
C VAL A 94 2.74 25.65 -10.06
N LYS A 95 2.14 25.77 -8.89
CA LYS A 95 2.81 25.51 -7.59
C LYS A 95 2.52 24.12 -7.04
N GLU A 96 1.40 23.53 -7.47
CA GLU A 96 0.93 22.25 -6.97
C GLU A 96 0.31 21.42 -8.08
N ILE A 97 0.61 20.13 -8.08
CA ILE A 97 0.03 19.13 -9.00
C ILE A 97 -0.57 18.00 -8.18
N ASP A 98 -1.87 17.74 -8.38
CA ASP A 98 -2.60 16.65 -7.77
C ASP A 98 -2.64 15.44 -8.69
N LEU A 99 -2.11 14.31 -8.22
CA LEU A 99 -2.07 13.05 -8.93
C LEU A 99 -2.95 12.00 -8.23
N LYS A 100 -3.53 11.09 -9.00
CA LYS A 100 -4.20 9.90 -8.46
C LYS A 100 -3.16 8.85 -8.07
N TYR A 101 -3.53 7.88 -7.25
CA TYR A 101 -2.67 6.79 -6.82
C TYR A 101 -2.06 5.96 -7.98
N ASP A 102 -2.76 5.91 -9.13
CA ASP A 102 -2.32 5.22 -10.34
C ASP A 102 -1.52 6.11 -11.30
N GLU A 103 -1.25 7.36 -10.92
CA GLU A 103 -0.48 8.36 -11.67
C GLU A 103 0.89 8.61 -11.01
N ASN A 104 1.52 7.53 -10.53
CA ASN A 104 2.73 7.54 -9.72
C ASN A 104 4.04 7.43 -10.52
N PHE A 105 3.97 7.63 -11.83
CA PHE A 105 5.12 7.71 -12.74
C PHE A 105 5.07 9.01 -13.52
N PHE A 106 5.98 9.92 -13.23
CA PHE A 106 6.05 11.21 -13.91
C PHE A 106 7.47 11.67 -14.19
N THR A 107 7.59 12.59 -15.14
CA THR A 107 8.83 13.20 -15.53
C THR A 107 8.65 14.72 -15.53
N ILE A 108 9.58 15.42 -14.87
CA ILE A 108 9.64 16.87 -14.81
C ILE A 108 10.84 17.33 -15.65
N SER A 109 10.61 18.24 -16.59
CA SER A 109 11.66 18.91 -17.36
C SER A 109 11.86 20.31 -16.81
N PHE A 110 13.10 20.75 -16.75
CA PHE A 110 13.47 22.08 -16.25
C PHE A 110 14.64 22.65 -17.03
N SER A 111 14.77 23.98 -17.02
CA SER A 111 15.86 24.70 -17.66
C SER A 111 16.20 25.99 -16.90
N ALA A 112 17.45 26.35 -16.82
CA ALA A 112 17.89 27.59 -16.20
C ALA A 112 18.04 28.76 -17.19
N LEU A 113 17.69 28.59 -18.46
CA LEU A 113 17.80 29.60 -19.50
C LEU A 113 19.20 30.26 -19.56
N ASN A 114 20.25 29.46 -19.33
CA ASN A 114 21.62 29.91 -19.48
C ASN A 114 21.99 29.99 -20.99
N PHE A 115 22.07 31.21 -21.54
CA PHE A 115 22.35 31.44 -22.96
C PHE A 115 23.86 31.61 -23.25
N VAL A 116 24.71 31.78 -22.24
CA VAL A 116 26.15 31.91 -22.42
C VAL A 116 26.79 30.60 -22.88
N ASN A 117 26.58 29.55 -22.13
CA ASN A 117 27.01 28.20 -22.49
C ASN A 117 25.99 27.18 -22.00
N PRO A 118 24.92 26.89 -22.75
CA PRO A 118 23.85 26.01 -22.35
C PRO A 118 24.35 24.59 -21.98
N SER A 119 25.35 24.11 -22.71
CA SER A 119 25.90 22.76 -22.51
C SER A 119 26.66 22.60 -21.19
N LYS A 120 27.09 23.71 -20.60
CA LYS A 120 27.78 23.74 -19.29
C LYS A 120 26.91 24.29 -18.17
N THR A 121 25.62 24.01 -18.21
CA THR A 121 24.70 24.26 -17.09
C THR A 121 24.62 23.04 -16.21
N TYR A 122 24.73 23.21 -14.93
CA TYR A 122 24.63 22.12 -13.95
C TYR A 122 23.36 22.29 -13.13
N TYR A 123 22.77 21.17 -12.76
CA TYR A 123 21.57 21.11 -11.92
C TYR A 123 21.79 20.21 -10.72
N GLN A 124 21.17 20.57 -9.63
CA GLN A 124 20.92 19.67 -8.54
C GLN A 124 19.43 19.66 -8.28
N TYR A 125 18.84 18.48 -8.15
CA TYR A 125 17.43 18.33 -7.85
C TYR A 125 17.22 17.30 -6.77
N LYS A 126 16.09 17.43 -6.08
CA LYS A 126 15.69 16.54 -5.00
C LYS A 126 14.17 16.51 -4.89
N LEU A 127 13.61 15.31 -4.73
CA LEU A 127 12.21 15.12 -4.34
C LEU A 127 12.16 14.84 -2.84
N GLU A 128 11.80 15.85 -2.06
CA GLU A 128 11.63 15.72 -0.61
C GLU A 128 10.53 14.71 -0.28
N GLY A 129 10.81 13.83 0.67
CA GLY A 129 9.95 12.70 1.01
C GLY A 129 10.29 11.41 0.24
N PHE A 130 11.19 11.48 -0.77
CA PHE A 130 11.66 10.33 -1.54
C PHE A 130 13.18 10.23 -1.62
N ASP A 131 13.87 11.29 -2.08
CA ASP A 131 15.31 11.32 -2.21
C ASP A 131 15.97 11.65 -0.86
N LYS A 132 17.07 10.98 -0.54
CA LYS A 132 17.87 11.29 0.66
C LYS A 132 18.73 12.52 0.44
N ASP A 133 19.42 12.57 -0.69
CA ASP A 133 20.42 13.57 -1.02
C ASP A 133 20.07 14.27 -2.35
N TRP A 134 20.75 15.39 -2.62
CA TRP A 134 20.64 16.08 -3.90
C TRP A 134 21.28 15.24 -5.01
N ILE A 135 20.59 15.14 -6.14
CA ILE A 135 21.04 14.44 -7.34
C ILE A 135 21.64 15.47 -8.30
N GLU A 136 22.92 15.31 -8.66
CA GLU A 136 23.59 16.17 -9.62
C GLU A 136 23.34 15.72 -11.05
N LEU A 137 23.07 16.66 -11.93
CA LEU A 137 22.84 16.45 -13.34
C LEU A 137 23.57 17.50 -14.17
N ALA A 138 24.40 17.05 -15.11
CA ALA A 138 24.91 17.94 -16.16
C ALA A 138 23.85 18.11 -17.24
N SER A 139 23.67 19.34 -17.73
CA SER A 139 22.63 19.63 -18.69
C SER A 139 22.85 18.91 -20.03
N ILE A 140 21.74 18.59 -20.68
CA ILE A 140 21.72 18.24 -22.10
C ILE A 140 21.16 19.43 -22.85
N ARG A 141 22.00 20.18 -23.54
CA ARG A 141 21.64 21.42 -24.29
C ARG A 141 20.90 22.46 -23.44
N GLY A 142 21.31 22.62 -22.16
CA GLY A 142 20.71 23.60 -21.27
C GLY A 142 19.48 23.13 -20.49
N SER A 143 19.03 21.89 -20.66
CA SER A 143 17.86 21.35 -20.01
C SER A 143 18.25 20.19 -19.08
N GLY A 144 17.45 19.99 -18.05
CA GLY A 144 17.49 18.83 -17.16
C GLY A 144 16.15 18.10 -17.13
N VAL A 145 16.19 16.83 -16.79
CA VAL A 145 15.00 15.96 -16.68
C VAL A 145 15.12 15.09 -15.45
N ALA A 146 14.11 15.10 -14.62
CA ALA A 146 13.98 14.20 -13.46
C ALA A 146 12.79 13.28 -13.68
N THR A 147 13.01 11.97 -13.49
CA THR A 147 11.96 10.96 -13.66
C THR A 147 11.81 10.16 -12.36
N TYR A 148 10.57 10.08 -11.89
CA TYR A 148 10.21 9.34 -10.71
C TYR A 148 9.17 8.29 -11.04
N ASN A 149 9.30 7.12 -10.43
CA ASN A 149 8.40 6.01 -10.63
C ASN A 149 8.04 5.35 -9.29
N ASN A 150 6.86 4.72 -9.28
CA ASN A 150 6.39 3.94 -8.15
C ASN A 150 6.40 4.70 -6.80
N LEU A 151 6.03 5.99 -6.85
CA LEU A 151 5.88 6.79 -5.64
C LEU A 151 4.66 6.34 -4.83
N ALA A 152 4.82 6.30 -3.53
CA ALA A 152 3.71 6.02 -2.62
C ALA A 152 2.72 7.19 -2.56
N GLN A 153 1.54 6.96 -2.00
CA GLN A 153 0.63 8.05 -1.65
C GLN A 153 1.30 9.01 -0.66
N GLY A 154 1.16 10.31 -0.88
CA GLY A 154 1.77 11.33 -0.01
C GLY A 154 1.96 12.65 -0.72
N THR A 155 2.56 13.58 -0.01
CA THR A 155 2.91 14.90 -0.51
C THR A 155 4.43 15.00 -0.60
N TYR A 156 4.91 15.45 -1.74
CA TYR A 156 6.32 15.57 -2.08
C TYR A 156 6.61 16.99 -2.55
N VAL A 157 7.80 17.51 -2.27
CA VAL A 157 8.27 18.80 -2.80
C VAL A 157 9.44 18.53 -3.73
N PHE A 158 9.27 18.84 -5.00
CA PHE A 158 10.35 18.77 -5.98
C PHE A 158 11.09 20.08 -6.02
N ASN A 159 12.35 20.04 -5.59
CA ASN A 159 13.26 21.19 -5.57
C ASN A 159 14.32 21.03 -6.66
N VAL A 160 14.61 22.11 -7.38
CA VAL A 160 15.72 22.16 -8.34
C VAL A 160 16.47 23.48 -8.22
N ARG A 161 17.79 23.41 -8.28
CA ARG A 161 18.69 24.55 -8.36
C ARG A 161 19.68 24.38 -9.51
N SER A 162 20.19 25.47 -10.01
CA SER A 162 21.09 25.47 -11.16
C SER A 162 22.40 26.17 -10.86
N ALA A 163 23.43 25.78 -11.58
CA ALA A 163 24.70 26.49 -11.62
C ALA A 163 25.06 26.82 -13.07
N ASN A 164 25.79 27.91 -13.23
CA ASN A 164 26.32 28.32 -14.54
C ASN A 164 27.52 27.50 -14.99
N ASN A 165 28.13 27.86 -16.09
CA ASN A 165 29.32 27.25 -16.67
C ASN A 165 30.56 27.25 -15.74
N ASP A 166 30.61 28.20 -14.82
CA ASP A 166 31.71 28.31 -13.82
C ASP A 166 31.38 27.69 -12.47
N LYS A 167 30.28 26.87 -12.41
CA LYS A 167 29.77 26.21 -11.22
C LYS A 167 29.37 27.15 -10.09
N VAL A 168 28.97 28.36 -10.42
CA VAL A 168 28.35 29.28 -9.47
C VAL A 168 26.88 28.89 -9.34
N TRP A 169 26.47 28.46 -8.14
CA TRP A 169 25.12 28.04 -7.84
C TRP A 169 24.19 29.25 -7.62
N ASN A 170 22.96 29.14 -8.09
CA ASN A 170 21.91 30.10 -7.75
C ASN A 170 21.33 29.76 -6.37
N ASP A 171 21.12 30.78 -5.55
CA ASP A 171 20.54 30.64 -4.20
C ASP A 171 19.02 30.43 -4.23
N GLN A 172 18.37 30.75 -5.37
CA GLN A 172 16.93 30.58 -5.53
C GLN A 172 16.62 29.22 -6.18
N GLU A 173 15.89 28.42 -5.44
CA GLU A 173 15.40 27.13 -5.92
C GLU A 173 14.05 27.31 -6.62
N ALA A 174 13.72 26.42 -7.55
CA ALA A 174 12.36 26.29 -8.08
C ALA A 174 11.70 25.10 -7.39
N GLU A 175 10.51 25.34 -6.84
CA GLU A 175 9.77 24.36 -6.02
C GLU A 175 8.46 24.00 -6.72
N LEU A 176 8.09 22.71 -6.66
CA LEU A 176 6.82 22.17 -7.15
C LEU A 176 6.29 21.16 -6.15
N LEU A 177 5.11 21.45 -5.61
CA LEU A 177 4.40 20.54 -4.72
C LEU A 177 3.68 19.46 -5.56
N ILE A 178 3.84 18.20 -5.19
CA ILE A 178 3.22 17.07 -5.87
C ILE A 178 2.50 16.21 -4.84
N THR A 179 1.18 16.13 -4.96
CA THR A 179 0.34 15.37 -4.05
C THR A 179 -0.20 14.14 -4.76
N ILE A 180 0.11 12.94 -4.24
CA ILE A 180 -0.42 11.67 -4.75
C ILE A 180 -1.51 11.19 -3.81
N ALA A 181 -2.75 11.18 -4.31
CA ALA A 181 -3.92 10.78 -3.53
C ALA A 181 -3.87 9.30 -3.14
N PRO A 182 -4.43 8.93 -1.97
CA PRO A 182 -4.56 7.53 -1.58
C PRO A 182 -5.54 6.78 -2.50
N PRO A 183 -5.33 5.46 -2.72
CA PRO A 183 -6.29 4.64 -3.41
C PRO A 183 -7.62 4.58 -2.64
N PHE A 184 -8.75 4.44 -3.36
CA PHE A 184 -10.10 4.50 -2.76
C PHE A 184 -10.29 3.47 -1.64
N TRP A 185 -9.64 2.30 -1.75
CA TRP A 185 -9.71 1.25 -0.71
C TRP A 185 -8.90 1.55 0.55
N ASN A 186 -8.02 2.54 0.54
CA ASN A 186 -7.21 2.97 1.68
C ASN A 186 -7.68 4.30 2.30
N THR A 187 -8.82 4.82 1.86
CA THR A 187 -9.44 6.02 2.43
C THR A 187 -10.03 5.74 3.81
N LEU A 188 -10.21 6.80 4.61
CA LEU A 188 -10.84 6.68 5.93
C LEU A 188 -12.22 6.02 5.85
N LEU A 189 -13.02 6.37 4.84
CA LEU A 189 -14.35 5.79 4.61
C LEU A 189 -14.28 4.28 4.32
N ALA A 190 -13.32 3.86 3.50
CA ALA A 190 -13.12 2.43 3.22
C ALA A 190 -12.73 1.65 4.48
N ARG A 191 -11.85 2.20 5.32
CA ARG A 191 -11.46 1.58 6.60
C ARG A 191 -12.64 1.45 7.56
N ILE A 192 -13.49 2.48 7.66
CA ILE A 192 -14.72 2.43 8.46
C ILE A 192 -15.66 1.35 7.92
N PHE A 193 -15.85 1.28 6.60
CA PHE A 193 -16.66 0.24 5.95
C PHE A 193 -16.15 -1.16 6.28
N TYR A 194 -14.84 -1.41 6.18
CA TYR A 194 -14.26 -2.71 6.54
C TYR A 194 -14.47 -3.07 8.01
N ALA A 195 -14.34 -2.10 8.91
CA ALA A 195 -14.62 -2.29 10.33
C ALA A 195 -16.09 -2.68 10.58
N LEU A 196 -17.03 -2.02 9.92
CA LEU A 196 -18.45 -2.34 10.01
C LEU A 196 -18.78 -3.75 9.48
N VAL A 197 -18.19 -4.13 8.34
CA VAL A 197 -18.34 -5.48 7.77
C VAL A 197 -17.79 -6.53 8.75
N LEU A 198 -16.62 -6.28 9.34
CA LEU A 198 -16.02 -7.18 10.33
C LEU A 198 -16.93 -7.37 11.57
N VAL A 199 -17.45 -6.27 12.12
CA VAL A 199 -18.40 -6.31 13.24
C VAL A 199 -19.68 -7.06 12.85
N GLY A 200 -20.20 -6.83 11.65
CA GLY A 200 -21.35 -7.56 11.11
C GLY A 200 -21.11 -9.07 10.99
N MET A 201 -19.96 -9.48 10.50
CA MET A 201 -19.57 -10.90 10.44
C MET A 201 -19.45 -11.53 11.84
N LEU A 202 -18.80 -10.85 12.77
CA LEU A 202 -18.63 -11.34 14.14
C LEU A 202 -19.99 -11.49 14.87
N THR A 203 -20.88 -10.50 14.72
CA THR A 203 -22.23 -10.57 15.30
C THR A 203 -23.07 -11.67 14.65
N GLY A 204 -23.00 -11.82 13.32
CA GLY A 204 -23.64 -12.91 12.60
C GLY A 204 -23.15 -14.29 13.03
N ALA A 205 -21.83 -14.48 13.16
CA ALA A 205 -21.22 -15.70 13.66
C ALA A 205 -21.65 -16.00 15.10
N TYR A 206 -21.65 -14.99 15.97
CA TYR A 206 -22.10 -15.11 17.35
C TYR A 206 -23.57 -15.57 17.43
N ILE A 207 -24.47 -14.93 16.66
CA ILE A 207 -25.88 -15.29 16.60
C ILE A 207 -26.06 -16.73 16.09
N TYR A 208 -25.32 -17.10 15.04
CA TYR A 208 -25.35 -18.45 14.47
C TYR A 208 -24.90 -19.50 15.47
N LEU A 209 -23.78 -19.31 16.15
CA LEU A 209 -23.27 -20.22 17.18
C LEU A 209 -24.25 -20.34 18.35
N ARG A 210 -24.84 -19.22 18.77
CA ARG A 210 -25.86 -19.20 19.82
C ARG A 210 -27.12 -19.97 19.44
N ARG A 211 -27.56 -19.88 18.18
CA ARG A 211 -28.67 -20.69 17.64
C ARG A 211 -28.33 -22.19 17.66
N LEU A 212 -27.15 -22.58 17.19
CA LEU A 212 -26.69 -23.96 17.20
C LEU A 212 -26.66 -24.53 18.63
N SER A 213 -26.15 -23.77 19.59
CA SER A 213 -26.12 -24.20 21.02
C SER A 213 -27.51 -24.40 21.61
N ARG A 214 -28.46 -23.51 21.28
CA ARG A 214 -29.86 -23.65 21.72
C ARG A 214 -30.54 -24.89 21.13
N VAL A 215 -30.35 -25.17 19.83
CA VAL A 215 -30.88 -26.38 19.20
C VAL A 215 -30.28 -27.64 19.80
N LYS A 216 -28.98 -27.67 20.07
CA LYS A 216 -28.34 -28.83 20.78
C LYS A 216 -28.89 -29.03 22.17
N LEU A 217 -29.09 -27.96 22.95
CA LEU A 217 -29.65 -28.02 24.29
C LEU A 217 -31.11 -28.52 24.30
N GLN A 218 -31.93 -28.05 23.31
CA GLN A 218 -33.31 -28.53 23.18
C GLN A 218 -33.36 -30.03 22.88
N LYS A 219 -32.57 -30.51 21.92
CA LYS A 219 -32.47 -31.92 21.57
C LYS A 219 -32.01 -32.78 22.76
N ALA A 220 -31.04 -32.29 23.54
CA ALA A 220 -30.59 -32.99 24.74
C ALA A 220 -31.71 -33.10 25.80
N LYS A 221 -32.46 -32.01 26.04
CA LYS A 221 -33.63 -32.06 26.99
C LYS A 221 -34.73 -32.97 26.49
N GLU A 222 -35.00 -33.00 25.17
CA GLU A 222 -36.01 -33.86 24.58
C GLU A 222 -35.63 -35.33 24.69
N GLN A 223 -34.37 -35.69 24.45
CA GLN A 223 -33.85 -37.06 24.68
C GLN A 223 -33.92 -37.49 26.15
N GLU A 224 -33.60 -36.59 27.07
CA GLU A 224 -33.68 -36.87 28.50
C GLU A 224 -35.12 -37.09 28.96
N ALA A 225 -36.09 -36.31 28.47
CA ALA A 225 -37.51 -36.49 28.73
C ALA A 225 -38.02 -37.80 28.17
N ILE A 226 -37.61 -38.21 26.97
CA ILE A 226 -37.96 -39.51 26.38
C ILE A 226 -37.40 -40.64 27.26
N ARG A 227 -36.14 -40.56 27.66
CA ARG A 227 -35.50 -41.57 28.51
C ARG A 227 -36.21 -41.72 29.87
N GLN A 228 -36.58 -40.61 30.51
CA GLN A 228 -37.33 -40.64 31.79
C GLN A 228 -38.71 -41.32 31.61
N LYS A 229 -39.35 -41.06 30.49
CA LYS A 229 -40.66 -41.69 30.14
C LYS A 229 -40.52 -43.21 29.96
N GLU A 230 -39.48 -43.65 29.27
CA GLU A 230 -39.19 -45.07 29.06
C GLU A 230 -38.84 -45.78 30.39
N GLU A 231 -38.03 -45.14 31.22
CA GLU A 231 -37.69 -45.67 32.56
C GLU A 231 -38.97 -45.82 33.45
N LEU A 232 -39.87 -44.83 33.40
CA LEU A 232 -41.12 -44.87 34.10
C LEU A 232 -42.04 -46.01 33.58
N GLU A 233 -42.14 -46.19 32.29
CA GLU A 233 -42.88 -47.31 31.70
C GLU A 233 -42.30 -48.66 32.06
N GLN A 234 -40.97 -48.80 32.02
CA GLN A 234 -40.30 -50.04 32.47
C GLN A 234 -40.57 -50.33 33.95
N MET A 235 -40.52 -49.30 34.82
CA MET A 235 -40.88 -49.47 36.22
C MET A 235 -42.33 -49.93 36.41
N LYS A 236 -43.28 -49.36 35.65
CA LYS A 236 -44.68 -49.81 35.66
C LYS A 236 -44.81 -51.26 35.21
N TYR A 237 -44.13 -51.66 34.14
CA TYR A 237 -44.18 -53.07 33.70
C TYR A 237 -43.59 -54.02 34.73
N ARG A 238 -42.47 -53.71 35.34
CA ARG A 238 -41.86 -54.51 36.41
C ARG A 238 -42.78 -54.60 37.63
N PHE A 239 -43.40 -53.46 38.00
CA PHE A 239 -44.35 -53.46 39.13
C PHE A 239 -45.55 -54.36 38.84
N PHE A 240 -46.18 -54.26 37.73
CA PHE A 240 -47.32 -55.10 37.32
C PHE A 240 -46.92 -56.62 37.26
N THR A 241 -45.77 -56.89 36.67
CA THR A 241 -45.26 -58.25 36.57
C THR A 241 -45.01 -58.86 37.96
N ASN A 242 -44.34 -58.12 38.85
CA ASN A 242 -44.05 -58.57 40.21
C ASN A 242 -45.34 -58.79 41.05
N ILE A 243 -46.26 -57.80 40.96
CA ILE A 243 -47.57 -57.93 41.61
C ILE A 243 -48.32 -59.12 41.08
N SER A 244 -48.37 -59.36 39.78
CA SER A 244 -49.04 -60.53 39.21
C SER A 244 -48.47 -61.85 39.70
N HIS A 245 -47.16 -61.89 39.86
CA HIS A 245 -46.50 -63.09 40.47
C HIS A 245 -46.81 -63.23 41.97
N GLU A 246 -46.76 -62.14 42.73
CA GLU A 246 -47.07 -62.16 44.15
C GLU A 246 -48.52 -62.44 44.46
N PHE A 247 -49.45 -62.02 43.62
CA PHE A 247 -50.86 -62.37 43.70
C PHE A 247 -51.15 -63.78 43.23
N ARG A 248 -50.45 -64.34 42.28
CA ARG A 248 -50.67 -65.71 41.76
C ARG A 248 -50.42 -66.73 42.84
N THR A 249 -49.39 -66.55 43.66
CA THR A 249 -49.02 -67.50 44.67
C THR A 249 -50.12 -67.68 45.78
N PRO A 250 -50.60 -66.58 46.40
CA PRO A 250 -51.68 -66.79 47.43
C PRO A 250 -53.02 -67.22 46.76
N LEU A 251 -53.26 -66.71 45.52
CA LEU A 251 -54.47 -67.13 44.81
C LEU A 251 -54.42 -68.61 44.48
N THR A 252 -53.30 -69.14 44.01
CA THR A 252 -53.12 -70.60 43.79
C THR A 252 -53.24 -71.40 45.06
N LEU A 253 -52.70 -70.85 46.18
CA LEU A 253 -52.85 -71.49 47.49
C LEU A 253 -54.31 -71.57 48.01
N ILE A 254 -55.14 -70.66 47.56
CA ILE A 254 -56.59 -70.67 47.90
C ILE A 254 -57.37 -71.48 46.86
N ILE A 255 -57.14 -71.32 45.61
CA ILE A 255 -57.85 -71.99 44.52
C ILE A 255 -57.60 -73.50 44.53
N THR A 256 -56.35 -73.93 44.68
CA THR A 256 -56.00 -75.35 44.61
C THR A 256 -56.70 -76.19 45.68
N PRO A 257 -56.72 -75.80 47.00
CA PRO A 257 -57.48 -76.54 48.00
C PRO A 257 -59.00 -76.41 47.80
N LEU A 258 -59.49 -75.22 47.29
CA LEU A 258 -60.88 -75.04 46.99
C LEU A 258 -61.37 -75.95 45.83
N ASP A 259 -60.59 -76.10 44.81
CA ASP A 259 -60.83 -77.03 43.68
C ASP A 259 -60.82 -78.50 44.15
N ALA A 260 -59.91 -78.83 45.05
CA ALA A 260 -59.83 -80.14 45.64
C ALA A 260 -61.08 -80.48 46.55
N ILE A 261 -61.61 -79.42 47.21
CA ILE A 261 -62.84 -79.55 48.04
C ILE A 261 -64.07 -79.70 47.12
N ILE A 262 -64.17 -78.86 46.08
CA ILE A 262 -65.26 -78.92 45.10
C ILE A 262 -65.34 -80.25 44.40
N LYS A 263 -64.20 -80.89 44.07
CA LYS A 263 -64.14 -82.23 43.47
C LYS A 263 -64.56 -83.36 44.44
N LYS A 264 -64.47 -83.14 45.73
CA LYS A 264 -64.84 -84.12 46.74
C LYS A 264 -66.31 -83.98 47.27
N LEU A 265 -66.96 -82.88 46.99
CA LEU A 265 -68.31 -82.63 47.38
C LEU A 265 -69.31 -83.44 46.55
N THR A 266 -70.14 -84.21 47.19
CA THR A 266 -71.20 -85.08 46.63
C THR A 266 -72.55 -84.32 46.46
N ASP A 267 -72.69 -83.14 47.10
CA ASP A 267 -73.90 -82.32 47.07
C ASP A 267 -73.83 -81.27 45.90
N GLU A 268 -74.79 -81.42 44.95
CA GLU A 268 -74.78 -80.65 43.72
C GLU A 268 -75.06 -79.15 43.94
N ASN A 269 -75.83 -78.78 44.99
CA ASN A 269 -76.17 -77.39 45.28
C ASN A 269 -74.97 -76.64 45.92
N LEU A 270 -74.19 -77.26 46.83
CA LEU A 270 -73.01 -76.70 47.42
C LEU A 270 -71.88 -76.60 46.39
N LYS A 271 -71.76 -77.51 45.41
CA LYS A 271 -70.80 -77.52 44.35
C LYS A 271 -71.00 -76.35 43.40
N LYS A 272 -72.33 -75.97 43.11
CA LYS A 272 -72.69 -74.83 42.25
C LYS A 272 -72.41 -73.48 42.92
N GLN A 273 -72.62 -73.35 44.25
CA GLN A 273 -72.25 -72.13 44.98
C GLN A 273 -70.82 -71.93 45.11
N LEU A 274 -69.97 -72.92 45.34
CA LEU A 274 -68.55 -72.78 45.42
C LEU A 274 -67.87 -72.61 44.05
N SER A 275 -68.45 -73.14 42.94
CA SER A 275 -67.91 -72.93 41.61
C SER A 275 -68.24 -71.54 41.12
N SER A 276 -69.20 -70.77 41.64
CA SER A 276 -69.49 -69.39 41.30
C SER A 276 -68.48 -68.39 41.96
N VAL A 277 -67.68 -68.84 42.92
CA VAL A 277 -66.60 -68.05 43.59
C VAL A 277 -65.23 -68.32 42.95
N TYR A 278 -65.17 -69.33 42.11
CA TYR A 278 -63.96 -69.72 41.36
C TYR A 278 -63.76 -68.91 40.02
#